data_b56b0efa4a7d775a405dce69adc96cd1
#
_entry.id   b56b0efa4a7d775a405dce69adc96cd1
#
_cell.length_a   1.000
_cell.length_b   1.000
_cell.length_c   1.000
_cell.angle_alpha   90.00
_cell.angle_beta   90.00
_cell.angle_gamma   90.00
#
_symmetry.space_group_name_H-M   'P 1'
#
loop_
_entity.id
_entity.type
_entity.pdbx_description
1 polymer ?
#
loop_
_entity_poly.entity_id
_entity_poly.type
_entity_poly.pdbx_seq_one_letter_code
_entity_poly.pdbx_strand_id
1 'polypeptide(L)'
;VNGTEMYLAERAGKIGVEPLNFTTFPVRNFVTTYSAYNSVTCSAAAGTALATGEKTKNGTIAMDKEHKVPVYSIATKAKELGMKVGIATNNSIDHATPACFYAHQPDRNMTYEIATDLPKAGFDFYAGAGFVKPEKKDSVNIYTLFDRAGYTIARGNDDFQKKAAKADKIIFMQEQGCDMGSLPYAIDRKPGDLSLEEITQGAIDFLSK
;
A
#
# COMPACT_ATOMS: atom_id res chain seq x y z
N VAL A 1 -15.18 -3.54 4.23
CA VAL A 1 -16.44 -4.05 3.63
C VAL A 1 -16.43 -5.55 3.71
N ASN A 2 -17.48 -6.12 4.25
CA ASN A 2 -17.63 -7.56 4.32
C ASN A 2 -18.07 -8.08 2.93
N GLY A 3 -17.13 -8.62 2.17
CA GLY A 3 -17.39 -9.14 0.82
C GLY A 3 -18.49 -10.22 0.79
N THR A 4 -18.67 -10.95 1.89
CA THR A 4 -19.75 -11.94 2.03
C THR A 4 -21.12 -11.27 2.08
N GLU A 5 -21.27 -10.17 2.81
CA GLU A 5 -22.56 -9.43 2.87
C GLU A 5 -22.89 -8.79 1.54
N MET A 6 -21.92 -8.22 0.85
CA MET A 6 -22.10 -7.68 -0.50
C MET A 6 -22.54 -8.77 -1.48
N TYR A 7 -21.87 -9.92 -1.47
CA TYR A 7 -22.21 -11.05 -2.30
C TYR A 7 -23.64 -11.60 -2.02
N LEU A 8 -23.99 -11.72 -0.74
CA LEU A 8 -25.34 -12.18 -0.34
C LEU A 8 -26.42 -11.17 -0.71
N ALA A 9 -26.15 -9.87 -0.55
CA ALA A 9 -27.09 -8.81 -0.92
C ALA A 9 -27.29 -8.74 -2.44
N GLU A 10 -26.24 -8.93 -3.23
CA GLU A 10 -26.29 -9.05 -4.69
C GLU A 10 -27.16 -10.23 -5.13
N ARG A 11 -26.90 -11.44 -4.60
CA ARG A 11 -27.70 -12.64 -4.89
C ARG A 11 -29.18 -12.52 -4.46
N ALA A 12 -29.45 -11.77 -3.42
CA ALA A 12 -30.82 -11.51 -2.98
C ALA A 12 -31.53 -10.43 -3.82
N GLY A 13 -30.89 -9.87 -4.85
CA GLY A 13 -31.43 -8.81 -5.69
C GLY A 13 -31.67 -7.50 -4.95
N LYS A 14 -31.04 -7.32 -3.78
CA LYS A 14 -31.30 -6.17 -2.91
C LYS A 14 -30.54 -4.90 -3.32
N ILE A 15 -29.49 -5.05 -4.12
CA ILE A 15 -28.63 -3.93 -4.51
C ILE A 15 -29.06 -3.36 -5.88
N GLY A 16 -29.69 -4.15 -6.74
CA GLY A 16 -30.20 -3.70 -8.06
C GLY A 16 -29.11 -3.15 -9.00
N VAL A 17 -27.86 -3.58 -8.81
CA VAL A 17 -26.70 -3.15 -9.58
C VAL A 17 -26.04 -4.34 -10.29
N GLU A 18 -25.21 -4.05 -11.26
CA GLU A 18 -24.39 -5.05 -11.95
C GLU A 18 -23.54 -5.85 -10.94
N PRO A 19 -23.31 -7.14 -11.20
CA PRO A 19 -22.44 -7.97 -10.37
C PRO A 19 -21.06 -7.34 -10.18
N LEU A 20 -20.54 -7.38 -8.97
CA LEU A 20 -19.18 -6.91 -8.70
C LEU A 20 -18.16 -7.81 -9.44
N ASN A 21 -17.21 -7.21 -10.12
CA ASN A 21 -16.26 -7.94 -10.96
C ASN A 21 -15.58 -9.11 -10.23
N PHE A 22 -15.19 -8.94 -8.97
CA PHE A 22 -14.53 -10.01 -8.20
C PHE A 22 -15.49 -11.18 -7.87
N THR A 23 -16.83 -10.98 -7.86
CA THR A 23 -17.79 -12.06 -7.64
C THR A 23 -17.98 -12.93 -8.88
N THR A 24 -17.50 -12.49 -10.03
CA THR A 24 -17.58 -13.24 -11.29
C THR A 24 -16.33 -14.10 -11.58
N PHE A 25 -15.28 -13.99 -10.76
CA PHE A 25 -14.06 -14.77 -10.96
C PHE A 25 -14.33 -16.28 -10.84
N PRO A 26 -13.71 -17.10 -11.72
CA PRO A 26 -13.98 -18.53 -11.78
C PRO A 26 -13.47 -19.30 -10.55
N VAL A 27 -12.43 -18.78 -9.89
CA VAL A 27 -11.84 -19.40 -8.70
C VAL A 27 -12.19 -18.60 -7.45
N ARG A 28 -12.85 -19.24 -6.51
CA ARG A 28 -13.28 -18.66 -5.22
C ARG A 28 -12.98 -19.64 -4.10
N ASN A 29 -12.49 -19.13 -2.98
CA ASN A 29 -12.21 -19.96 -1.81
C ASN A 29 -12.40 -19.17 -0.51
N PHE A 30 -12.39 -19.86 0.62
CA PHE A 30 -12.44 -19.29 1.96
C PHE A 30 -11.06 -19.31 2.58
N VAL A 31 -10.72 -18.24 3.31
CA VAL A 31 -9.48 -18.14 4.06
C VAL A 31 -9.77 -17.82 5.53
N THR A 32 -8.94 -18.33 6.43
CA THR A 32 -8.97 -17.95 7.84
C THR A 32 -8.15 -16.70 8.04
N THR A 33 -8.66 -15.75 8.85
CA THR A 33 -8.06 -14.42 9.00
C THR A 33 -7.44 -14.17 10.38
N TYR A 34 -7.40 -15.17 11.28
CA TYR A 34 -6.78 -15.02 12.61
C TYR A 34 -5.26 -14.73 12.50
N SER A 35 -4.73 -13.91 13.41
CA SER A 35 -3.29 -13.66 13.53
C SER A 35 -2.59 -14.73 14.35
N ALA A 36 -1.27 -14.63 14.56
CA ALA A 36 -0.52 -15.67 15.29
C ALA A 36 -1.05 -15.92 16.73
N TYR A 37 -1.58 -14.89 17.38
CA TYR A 37 -2.00 -14.98 18.78
C TYR A 37 -3.44 -14.50 19.05
N ASN A 38 -4.16 -13.98 18.06
CA ASN A 38 -5.48 -13.40 18.24
C ASN A 38 -6.47 -13.97 17.22
N SER A 39 -7.68 -14.28 17.66
CA SER A 39 -8.80 -14.69 16.78
C SER A 39 -9.21 -13.59 15.78
N VAL A 40 -9.05 -12.33 16.18
CA VAL A 40 -9.28 -11.18 15.31
C VAL A 40 -7.94 -10.57 14.93
N THR A 41 -7.65 -10.56 13.62
CA THR A 41 -6.44 -9.95 13.06
C THR A 41 -6.56 -8.44 12.95
N CYS A 42 -5.42 -7.74 12.87
CA CYS A 42 -5.34 -6.34 12.47
C CYS A 42 -4.75 -6.19 11.07
N SER A 43 -4.79 -4.99 10.50
CA SER A 43 -4.26 -4.71 9.15
C SER A 43 -2.79 -5.08 8.99
N ALA A 44 -1.96 -4.89 10.02
CA ALA A 44 -0.54 -5.23 9.98
C ALA A 44 -0.32 -6.75 9.88
N ALA A 45 -0.94 -7.52 10.80
CA ALA A 45 -0.81 -8.98 10.78
C ALA A 45 -1.47 -9.62 9.55
N ALA A 46 -2.62 -9.10 9.10
CA ALA A 46 -3.28 -9.57 7.88
C ALA A 46 -2.46 -9.22 6.64
N GLY A 47 -1.91 -8.00 6.57
CA GLY A 47 -1.05 -7.58 5.47
C GLY A 47 0.25 -8.38 5.42
N THR A 48 0.86 -8.67 6.58
CA THR A 48 2.03 -9.57 6.66
C THR A 48 1.69 -10.95 6.11
N ALA A 49 0.59 -11.56 6.56
CA ALA A 49 0.20 -12.87 6.06
C ALA A 49 -0.09 -12.89 4.55
N LEU A 50 -0.73 -11.82 4.04
CA LEU A 50 -0.97 -11.66 2.60
C LEU A 50 0.32 -11.49 1.80
N ALA A 51 1.25 -10.69 2.29
CA ALA A 51 2.48 -10.36 1.59
C ALA A 51 3.53 -11.49 1.62
N THR A 52 3.59 -12.24 2.72
CA THR A 52 4.70 -13.18 3.01
C THR A 52 4.27 -14.64 3.14
N GLY A 53 2.99 -14.91 3.33
CA GLY A 53 2.48 -16.25 3.67
C GLY A 53 2.61 -16.62 5.15
N GLU A 54 3.20 -15.75 5.98
CA GLU A 54 3.45 -16.02 7.39
C GLU A 54 2.55 -15.21 8.33
N LYS A 55 2.03 -15.88 9.38
CA LYS A 55 1.24 -15.21 10.41
C LYS A 55 2.14 -14.61 11.49
N THR A 56 1.86 -13.36 11.83
CA THR A 56 2.56 -12.62 12.88
C THR A 56 1.60 -12.10 13.95
N LYS A 57 2.14 -11.45 14.96
CA LYS A 57 1.40 -10.78 16.03
C LYS A 57 0.70 -9.52 15.50
N ASN A 58 -0.46 -9.19 16.05
CA ASN A 58 -1.14 -7.93 15.75
C ASN A 58 -0.22 -6.73 15.98
N GLY A 59 -0.24 -5.79 15.04
CA GLY A 59 0.60 -4.59 15.05
C GLY A 59 1.94 -4.72 14.32
N THR A 60 2.40 -5.92 14.04
CA THR A 60 3.72 -6.21 13.45
C THR A 60 3.70 -6.10 11.92
N ILE A 61 4.71 -5.47 11.35
CA ILE A 61 4.92 -5.26 9.92
C ILE A 61 6.04 -6.19 9.42
N ALA A 62 5.67 -7.21 8.66
CA ALA A 62 6.58 -8.16 7.98
C ALA A 62 7.79 -8.61 8.82
N MET A 63 7.52 -8.97 10.06
CA MET A 63 8.45 -9.66 10.96
C MET A 63 7.79 -10.93 11.51
N ASP A 64 8.59 -11.85 12.01
CA ASP A 64 8.11 -13.04 12.69
C ASP A 64 7.27 -12.68 13.94
N LYS A 65 6.58 -13.64 14.49
CA LYS A 65 5.70 -13.43 15.66
C LYS A 65 6.42 -13.03 16.94
N GLU A 66 7.73 -13.23 17.00
CA GLU A 66 8.62 -12.84 18.11
C GLU A 66 9.29 -11.46 17.87
N HIS A 67 9.03 -10.77 16.76
CA HIS A 67 9.64 -9.49 16.35
C HIS A 67 11.18 -9.56 16.24
N LYS A 68 11.74 -10.70 15.87
CA LYS A 68 13.20 -10.91 15.81
C LYS A 68 13.73 -10.97 14.39
N VAL A 69 12.96 -11.56 13.49
CA VAL A 69 13.41 -11.85 12.12
C VAL A 69 12.47 -11.20 11.11
N PRO A 70 12.99 -10.41 10.15
CA PRO A 70 12.22 -9.96 9.00
C PRO A 70 11.70 -11.13 8.18
N VAL A 71 10.46 -11.04 7.71
CA VAL A 71 9.88 -11.96 6.72
C VAL A 71 9.64 -11.21 5.42
N TYR A 72 10.09 -11.77 4.32
CA TYR A 72 10.13 -11.06 3.04
C TYR A 72 8.89 -11.35 2.19
N SER A 73 8.42 -10.31 1.54
CA SER A 73 7.19 -10.36 0.74
C SER A 73 7.42 -10.96 -0.64
N ILE A 74 6.33 -11.37 -1.28
CA ILE A 74 6.32 -11.74 -2.70
C ILE A 74 6.80 -10.58 -3.60
N ALA A 75 6.58 -9.33 -3.18
CA ALA A 75 7.06 -8.15 -3.88
C ALA A 75 8.60 -8.08 -3.89
N THR A 76 9.23 -8.37 -2.75
CA THR A 76 10.70 -8.50 -2.66
C THR A 76 11.19 -9.61 -3.58
N LYS A 77 10.52 -10.76 -3.59
CA LYS A 77 10.89 -11.88 -4.47
C LYS A 77 10.77 -11.54 -5.95
N ALA A 78 9.71 -10.83 -6.33
CA ALA A 78 9.53 -10.34 -7.70
C ALA A 78 10.67 -9.38 -8.11
N LYS A 79 11.05 -8.47 -7.20
CA LYS A 79 12.17 -7.55 -7.44
C LYS A 79 13.51 -8.27 -7.62
N GLU A 80 13.81 -9.28 -6.80
CA GLU A 80 14.99 -10.14 -6.92
C GLU A 80 15.05 -10.88 -8.26
N LEU A 81 13.89 -11.23 -8.83
CA LEU A 81 13.78 -11.85 -10.14
C LEU A 81 13.86 -10.86 -11.32
N GLY A 82 14.16 -9.59 -11.04
CA GLY A 82 14.31 -8.55 -12.06
C GLY A 82 13.00 -7.94 -12.55
N MET A 83 11.88 -8.24 -11.89
CA MET A 83 10.60 -7.62 -12.23
C MET A 83 10.53 -6.19 -11.71
N LYS A 84 9.79 -5.34 -12.40
CA LYS A 84 9.41 -4.03 -11.85
C LYS A 84 8.30 -4.21 -10.84
N VAL A 85 8.40 -3.51 -9.71
CA VAL A 85 7.48 -3.64 -8.58
C VAL A 85 6.90 -2.28 -8.20
N GLY A 86 5.59 -2.24 -8.00
CA GLY A 86 4.88 -1.07 -7.49
C GLY A 86 3.96 -1.40 -6.34
N ILE A 87 3.87 -0.50 -5.38
CA ILE A 87 2.94 -0.56 -4.24
C ILE A 87 2.00 0.63 -4.34
N ALA A 88 0.71 0.36 -4.48
CA ALA A 88 -0.33 1.38 -4.60
C ALA A 88 -1.42 1.18 -3.53
N THR A 89 -1.88 2.27 -2.94
CA THR A 89 -2.89 2.27 -1.88
C THR A 89 -3.71 3.55 -1.91
N ASN A 90 -4.93 3.51 -1.41
CA ASN A 90 -5.71 4.72 -1.14
C ASN A 90 -5.44 5.32 0.26
N ASN A 91 -4.64 4.66 1.08
CA ASN A 91 -4.14 5.17 2.36
C ASN A 91 -2.80 5.88 2.20
N SER A 92 -2.22 6.32 3.32
CA SER A 92 -0.82 6.74 3.34
C SER A 92 0.09 5.56 2.95
N ILE A 93 1.20 5.86 2.30
CA ILE A 93 2.14 4.84 1.80
C ILE A 93 2.78 4.08 2.96
N ASP A 94 2.97 4.74 4.11
CA ASP A 94 3.45 4.18 5.38
C ASP A 94 2.35 3.53 6.24
N HIS A 95 1.12 3.40 5.73
CA HIS A 95 0.08 2.62 6.40
C HIS A 95 0.44 1.14 6.47
N ALA A 96 -0.01 0.48 7.52
CA ALA A 96 0.36 -0.90 7.84
C ALA A 96 0.18 -1.90 6.68
N THR A 97 -0.89 -1.80 5.90
CA THR A 97 -1.18 -2.76 4.82
C THR A 97 -0.18 -2.68 3.68
N PRO A 98 0.07 -1.51 3.04
CA PRO A 98 1.11 -1.42 2.02
C PRO A 98 2.51 -1.64 2.60
N ALA A 99 2.77 -1.21 3.84
CA ALA A 99 4.07 -1.37 4.50
C ALA A 99 4.53 -2.83 4.62
N CYS A 100 3.61 -3.78 4.79
CA CYS A 100 3.94 -5.20 4.88
C CYS A 100 4.65 -5.76 3.63
N PHE A 101 4.59 -5.06 2.50
CA PHE A 101 5.26 -5.48 1.28
C PHE A 101 6.70 -4.99 1.16
N TYR A 102 7.11 -3.96 1.94
CA TYR A 102 8.42 -3.32 1.78
C TYR A 102 9.17 -3.00 3.09
N ALA A 103 8.47 -2.97 4.25
CA ALA A 103 9.06 -2.55 5.53
C ALA A 103 9.05 -3.70 6.55
N HIS A 104 9.92 -3.59 7.56
CA HIS A 104 10.06 -4.59 8.63
C HIS A 104 10.14 -3.87 9.98
N GLN A 105 8.97 -3.69 10.62
CA GLN A 105 8.90 -2.95 11.89
C GLN A 105 8.06 -3.71 12.93
N PRO A 106 8.49 -3.70 14.21
CA PRO A 106 7.76 -4.41 15.28
C PRO A 106 6.41 -3.77 15.62
N ASP A 107 6.21 -2.48 15.28
CA ASP A 107 4.97 -1.75 15.56
C ASP A 107 4.56 -0.89 14.35
N ARG A 108 3.31 -1.06 13.90
CA ARG A 108 2.68 -0.30 12.83
C ARG A 108 2.62 1.21 13.05
N ASN A 109 2.76 1.66 14.29
CA ASN A 109 2.75 3.08 14.64
C ASN A 109 4.12 3.77 14.42
N MET A 110 5.15 3.00 14.08
CA MET A 110 6.47 3.50 13.71
C MET A 110 6.50 4.01 12.28
N THR A 111 5.60 4.95 11.97
CA THR A 111 5.35 5.41 10.57
C THR A 111 6.59 6.04 9.94
N TYR A 112 7.38 6.78 10.71
CA TYR A 112 8.65 7.33 10.21
C TYR A 112 9.63 6.21 9.83
N GLU A 113 9.84 5.22 10.68
CA GLU A 113 10.73 4.08 10.45
C GLU A 113 10.24 3.24 9.26
N ILE A 114 8.92 3.00 9.17
CA ILE A 114 8.29 2.36 8.01
C ILE A 114 8.63 3.11 6.72
N ALA A 115 8.48 4.43 6.71
CA ALA A 115 8.82 5.24 5.55
C ALA A 115 10.32 5.17 5.20
N THR A 116 11.21 5.07 6.21
CA THR A 116 12.66 4.92 5.96
C THR A 116 13.06 3.55 5.41
N ASP A 117 12.21 2.53 5.49
CA ASP A 117 12.44 1.22 4.88
C ASP A 117 12.14 1.22 3.37
N LEU A 118 11.29 2.13 2.88
CA LEU A 118 10.92 2.24 1.47
C LEU A 118 12.13 2.30 0.52
N PRO A 119 13.10 3.21 0.70
CA PRO A 119 14.25 3.26 -0.18
C PRO A 119 15.15 2.02 -0.10
N LYS A 120 15.15 1.30 1.02
CA LYS A 120 15.91 0.05 1.19
C LYS A 120 15.30 -1.10 0.37
N ALA A 121 13.97 -1.16 0.27
CA ALA A 121 13.27 -2.13 -0.57
C ALA A 121 13.54 -1.90 -2.06
N GLY A 122 13.76 -0.66 -2.47
CA GLY A 122 14.21 -0.29 -3.81
C GLY A 122 13.20 -0.57 -4.92
N PHE A 123 11.90 -0.66 -4.62
CA PHE A 123 10.87 -0.86 -5.63
C PHE A 123 10.72 0.35 -6.55
N ASP A 124 10.14 0.16 -7.72
CA ASP A 124 10.16 1.14 -8.80
C ASP A 124 9.06 2.21 -8.65
N PHE A 125 7.94 1.85 -8.04
CA PHE A 125 6.77 2.70 -7.93
C PHE A 125 6.11 2.61 -6.55
N TYR A 126 5.78 3.75 -5.97
CA TYR A 126 4.93 3.84 -4.80
C TYR A 126 3.86 4.89 -5.01
N ALA A 127 2.63 4.61 -4.60
CA ALA A 127 1.55 5.59 -4.68
C ALA A 127 0.55 5.50 -3.54
N GLY A 128 0.02 6.64 -3.14
CA GLY A 128 -0.96 6.77 -2.08
C GLY A 128 -1.25 8.20 -1.67
N ALA A 129 -1.86 8.36 -0.50
CA ALA A 129 -2.21 9.67 0.04
C ALA A 129 -1.00 10.52 0.48
N GLY A 130 0.18 9.90 0.61
CA GLY A 130 1.40 10.53 1.12
C GLY A 130 1.95 9.78 2.32
N PHE A 131 2.52 10.51 3.29
CA PHE A 131 3.14 9.95 4.50
C PHE A 131 2.62 10.66 5.75
N VAL A 132 2.41 9.90 6.83
CA VAL A 132 1.83 10.43 8.09
C VAL A 132 2.83 11.30 8.84
N LYS A 133 4.08 10.85 8.93
CA LYS A 133 5.14 11.58 9.66
C LYS A 133 6.40 11.68 8.81
N PRO A 134 6.52 12.72 7.96
CA PRO A 134 7.71 12.90 7.14
C PRO A 134 8.95 13.33 7.94
N GLU A 135 8.76 13.78 9.17
CA GLU A 135 9.82 14.27 10.04
C GLU A 135 9.77 13.59 11.41
N LYS A 136 10.94 13.37 11.99
CA LYS A 136 11.12 12.91 13.36
C LYS A 136 12.26 13.73 13.97
N LYS A 137 12.11 14.11 15.26
CA LYS A 137 13.13 14.89 15.97
C LYS A 137 14.51 14.25 15.81
N ASP A 138 15.49 15.06 15.51
CA ASP A 138 16.90 14.68 15.35
C ASP A 138 17.13 13.66 14.20
N SER A 139 16.23 13.61 13.23
CA SER A 139 16.30 12.69 12.09
C SER A 139 16.19 13.44 10.76
N VAL A 140 16.62 12.81 9.67
CA VAL A 140 16.54 13.37 8.33
C VAL A 140 15.09 13.29 7.84
N ASN A 141 14.58 14.34 7.19
CA ASN A 141 13.28 14.30 6.53
C ASN A 141 13.24 13.15 5.48
N ILE A 142 12.16 12.36 5.46
CA ILE A 142 12.04 11.21 4.56
C ILE A 142 12.15 11.58 3.08
N TYR A 143 11.66 12.74 2.67
CA TYR A 143 11.77 13.18 1.28
C TYR A 143 13.22 13.39 0.85
N THR A 144 14.09 13.84 1.76
CA THR A 144 15.53 13.90 1.52
C THR A 144 16.14 12.50 1.34
N LEU A 145 15.64 11.50 2.10
CA LEU A 145 16.09 10.11 1.95
C LEU A 145 15.63 9.53 0.61
N PHE A 146 14.43 9.84 0.18
CA PHE A 146 13.90 9.39 -1.11
C PHE A 146 14.66 10.00 -2.29
N ASP A 147 14.94 11.30 -2.24
CA ASP A 147 15.75 11.99 -3.26
C ASP A 147 17.14 11.36 -3.38
N ARG A 148 17.83 11.16 -2.26
CA ARG A 148 19.15 10.48 -2.22
C ARG A 148 19.12 9.05 -2.77
N ALA A 149 17.98 8.38 -2.68
CA ALA A 149 17.77 7.03 -3.21
C ALA A 149 17.32 7.01 -4.68
N GLY A 150 17.23 8.18 -5.33
CA GLY A 150 16.88 8.35 -6.74
C GLY A 150 15.39 8.29 -7.03
N TYR A 151 14.53 8.55 -6.05
CA TYR A 151 13.09 8.65 -6.29
C TYR A 151 12.70 10.04 -6.74
N THR A 152 11.99 10.11 -7.85
CA THR A 152 11.24 11.30 -8.26
C THR A 152 9.94 11.37 -7.48
N ILE A 153 9.63 12.53 -6.89
CA ILE A 153 8.37 12.75 -6.18
C ILE A 153 7.41 13.50 -7.08
N ALA A 154 6.24 12.92 -7.32
CA ALA A 154 5.14 13.51 -8.06
C ALA A 154 3.94 13.74 -7.14
N ARG A 155 3.40 14.98 -7.16
CA ARG A 155 2.25 15.39 -6.35
C ARG A 155 1.09 15.75 -7.27
N GLY A 156 0.02 14.96 -7.19
CA GLY A 156 -1.11 15.08 -8.09
C GLY A 156 -0.84 14.53 -9.50
N ASN A 157 -1.91 14.34 -10.25
CA ASN A 157 -1.85 13.67 -11.55
C ASN A 157 -1.05 14.47 -12.59
N ASP A 158 -1.24 15.78 -12.64
CA ASP A 158 -0.55 16.64 -13.62
C ASP A 158 0.98 16.61 -13.45
N ASP A 159 1.45 16.60 -12.19
CA ASP A 159 2.87 16.51 -11.88
C ASP A 159 3.42 15.12 -12.20
N PHE A 160 2.63 14.08 -11.93
CA PHE A 160 2.99 12.72 -12.32
C PHE A 160 3.18 12.58 -13.82
N GLN A 161 2.24 13.05 -14.64
CA GLN A 161 2.34 12.98 -16.10
C GLN A 161 3.60 13.68 -16.65
N LYS A 162 3.99 14.81 -16.04
CA LYS A 162 5.21 15.56 -16.46
C LYS A 162 6.50 14.84 -16.09
N LYS A 163 6.53 14.12 -14.98
CA LYS A 163 7.75 13.54 -14.40
C LYS A 163 7.94 12.06 -14.75
N ALA A 164 6.87 11.30 -14.88
CA ALA A 164 6.91 9.84 -15.03
C ALA A 164 7.74 9.36 -16.22
N ALA A 165 7.76 10.11 -17.33
CA ALA A 165 8.52 9.72 -18.52
C ALA A 165 10.06 9.75 -18.32
N LYS A 166 10.54 10.51 -17.34
CA LYS A 166 11.98 10.73 -17.09
C LYS A 166 12.46 10.07 -15.80
N ALA A 167 11.55 9.53 -15.01
CA ALA A 167 11.86 8.93 -13.71
C ALA A 167 12.21 7.43 -13.87
N ASP A 168 13.25 6.99 -13.20
CA ASP A 168 13.58 5.57 -13.04
C ASP A 168 12.78 4.93 -11.90
N LYS A 169 12.57 5.70 -10.82
CA LYS A 169 11.73 5.35 -9.67
C LYS A 169 10.86 6.53 -9.29
N ILE A 170 9.63 6.28 -8.89
CA ILE A 170 8.69 7.36 -8.61
C ILE A 170 7.85 7.10 -7.37
N ILE A 171 7.60 8.16 -6.60
CA ILE A 171 6.59 8.21 -5.53
C ILE A 171 5.49 9.16 -5.99
N PHE A 172 4.31 8.61 -6.24
CA PHE A 172 3.14 9.33 -6.71
C PHE A 172 2.12 9.50 -5.58
N MET A 173 1.84 10.72 -5.18
CA MET A 173 0.97 10.97 -4.04
C MET A 173 0.06 12.17 -4.27
N GLN A 174 -0.92 12.31 -3.38
CA GLN A 174 -1.85 13.44 -3.37
C GLN A 174 -1.07 14.77 -3.35
N GLU A 175 -1.57 15.79 -4.05
CA GLU A 175 -0.93 17.10 -4.14
C GLU A 175 -0.93 17.83 -2.80
N GLN A 176 -2.04 17.80 -2.10
CA GLN A 176 -2.19 18.34 -0.75
C GLN A 176 -2.34 17.20 0.24
N GLY A 177 -1.79 17.37 1.45
CA GLY A 177 -1.84 16.34 2.48
C GLY A 177 -3.27 15.90 2.77
N CYS A 178 -3.46 14.62 2.96
CA CYS A 178 -4.74 14.06 3.36
C CYS A 178 -4.90 14.16 4.88
N ASP A 179 -5.94 14.83 5.34
CA ASP A 179 -6.17 15.12 6.77
C ASP A 179 -6.24 13.86 7.66
N MET A 180 -6.49 12.68 7.09
CA MET A 180 -6.55 11.42 7.82
C MET A 180 -5.66 10.32 7.24
N GLY A 181 -4.64 10.68 6.47
CA GLY A 181 -3.70 9.71 5.89
C GLY A 181 -4.33 8.80 4.83
N SER A 182 -5.43 9.19 4.21
CA SER A 182 -6.07 8.47 3.11
C SER A 182 -6.57 9.42 2.03
N LEU A 183 -6.71 8.92 0.80
CA LEU A 183 -7.38 9.65 -0.26
C LEU A 183 -8.86 9.90 0.10
N PRO A 184 -9.47 10.99 -0.36
CA PRO A 184 -10.89 11.25 -0.15
C PRO A 184 -11.75 10.12 -0.71
N TYR A 185 -12.88 9.87 -0.08
CA TYR A 185 -13.90 8.98 -0.66
C TYR A 185 -14.39 9.52 -2.00
N ALA A 186 -14.78 8.63 -2.90
CA ALA A 186 -15.23 9.02 -4.24
C ALA A 186 -16.37 10.06 -4.21
N ILE A 187 -17.23 9.98 -3.20
CA ILE A 187 -18.37 10.92 -3.00
C ILE A 187 -17.92 12.31 -2.53
N ASP A 188 -16.76 12.41 -1.89
CA ASP A 188 -16.24 13.65 -1.29
C ASP A 188 -15.10 14.29 -2.11
N ARG A 189 -14.70 13.64 -3.22
CA ARG A 189 -13.58 14.10 -4.05
C ARG A 189 -13.86 15.47 -4.69
N LYS A 190 -12.83 16.29 -4.66
CA LYS A 190 -12.78 17.60 -5.35
C LYS A 190 -11.92 17.52 -6.61
N PRO A 191 -12.06 18.45 -7.54
CA PRO A 191 -11.14 18.54 -8.69
C PRO A 191 -9.69 18.62 -8.22
N GLY A 192 -8.84 17.74 -8.77
CA GLY A 192 -7.43 17.61 -8.39
C GLY A 192 -7.13 16.53 -7.35
N ASP A 193 -8.15 16.00 -6.66
CA ASP A 193 -7.95 14.86 -5.76
C ASP A 193 -7.70 13.56 -6.56
N LEU A 194 -6.68 12.82 -6.16
CA LEU A 194 -6.37 11.53 -6.75
C LEU A 194 -7.43 10.47 -6.42
N SER A 195 -7.66 9.59 -7.36
CA SER A 195 -8.43 8.36 -7.18
C SER A 195 -7.53 7.14 -7.13
N LEU A 196 -8.03 6.04 -6.56
CA LEU A 196 -7.35 4.76 -6.63
C LEU A 196 -7.21 4.27 -8.10
N GLU A 197 -8.18 4.61 -8.96
CA GLU A 197 -8.14 4.30 -10.39
C GLU A 197 -6.97 5.01 -11.07
N GLU A 198 -6.80 6.32 -10.89
CA GLU A 198 -5.68 7.09 -11.45
C GLU A 198 -4.33 6.60 -10.94
N ILE A 199 -4.24 6.28 -9.66
CA ILE A 199 -3.03 5.69 -9.06
C ILE A 199 -2.71 4.34 -9.69
N THR A 200 -3.72 3.50 -9.89
CA THR A 200 -3.54 2.15 -10.47
C THR A 200 -3.15 2.25 -11.93
N GLN A 201 -3.80 3.12 -12.71
CA GLN A 201 -3.44 3.35 -14.11
C GLN A 201 -2.01 3.90 -14.22
N GLY A 202 -1.66 4.87 -13.36
CA GLY A 202 -0.30 5.41 -13.29
C GLY A 202 0.76 4.33 -12.99
N ALA A 203 0.43 3.38 -12.10
CA ALA A 203 1.31 2.25 -11.81
C ALA A 203 1.50 1.34 -13.04
N ILE A 204 0.42 0.99 -13.73
CA ILE A 204 0.45 0.15 -14.95
C ILE A 204 1.30 0.84 -16.04
N ASP A 205 1.02 2.11 -16.31
CA ASP A 205 1.73 2.88 -17.35
C ASP A 205 3.22 3.06 -17.03
N PHE A 206 3.57 3.23 -15.77
CA PHE A 206 4.95 3.40 -15.33
C PHE A 206 5.75 2.09 -15.35
N LEU A 207 5.17 1.00 -14.87
CA LEU A 207 5.85 -0.28 -14.71
C LEU A 207 5.94 -1.09 -16.00
N SER A 208 5.11 -0.78 -17.01
CA SER A 208 5.08 -1.47 -18.31
C SER A 208 6.12 -0.96 -19.33
N LYS A 209 6.90 0.06 -18.97
CA LYS A 209 7.94 0.66 -19.85
C LYS A 209 9.15 -0.23 -20.06
#